data_77617e563e64eec2a8e7f1504a647724
#
_entry.id   77617e563e64eec2a8e7f1504a647724
#
_cell.length_a   1.000
_cell.length_b   1.000
_cell.length_c   1.000
_cell.angle_alpha   90.00
_cell.angle_beta   90.00
_cell.angle_gamma   90.00
#
_symmetry.space_group_name_H-M   'P 1'
#
loop_
_entity.id
_entity.type
_entity.pdbx_description
1 polymer ?
#
loop_
_entity_poly.entity_id
_entity_poly.type
_entity_poly.pdbx_seq_one_letter_code
_entity_poly.pdbx_strand_id
1 'polypeptide(L)'
;MEQKLDKAADFVKNDYPGIRKDLTETLGTVNEKMPDLEKALNQANDLIVNDWPGIKTGIRKAADAIRKGEKEVDLGEIVKLLKLDATKESDFLTQPVEVQENAIYPIANNGSASTPFYTALCLWVGAVLFSSVAVTGFHLEGKDKLLYSKREQFSARMLTFIVMGLGQALIVTLGNYFGLGVDVRNPVYSVLFALLIAITFMIMVYVLVALFGNIGKGIAIIILVLSISGGGGNYPIQVSGKFFQAINPYLPFTHAVNLLRESAGGIYWPNAWLAIIILVAVSIVFLVAGLIFFPHLEKTSKKISEMTQRSHIFH
;
A
#
# COMPACT_ATOMS: atom_id res chain seq x y z
N MET A 1 20.53 37.12 5.90
CA MET A 1 19.44 37.39 6.85
C MET A 1 18.11 37.55 6.14
N GLU A 2 18.05 38.18 4.98
CA GLU A 2 16.85 38.35 4.14
C GLU A 2 16.14 37.03 3.76
N GLN A 3 16.86 36.03 3.26
CA GLN A 3 16.25 34.74 2.88
C GLN A 3 15.54 33.97 4.02
N LYS A 4 15.91 34.22 5.28
CA LYS A 4 15.21 33.61 6.42
C LYS A 4 13.96 34.40 6.80
N LEU A 5 13.97 35.70 6.57
CA LEU A 5 12.83 36.59 6.77
C LEU A 5 11.76 36.35 5.69
N ASP A 6 12.16 36.17 4.43
CA ASP A 6 11.25 35.85 3.32
C ASP A 6 10.56 34.49 3.53
N LYS A 7 11.30 33.45 3.98
CA LYS A 7 10.71 32.14 4.31
C LYS A 7 9.74 32.23 5.50
N ALA A 8 10.06 33.04 6.50
CA ALA A 8 9.17 33.25 7.63
C ALA A 8 7.90 34.03 7.24
N ALA A 9 8.04 35.03 6.35
CA ALA A 9 6.92 35.78 5.82
C ALA A 9 6.01 34.91 4.94
N ASP A 10 6.60 34.02 4.13
CA ASP A 10 5.88 33.09 3.25
C ASP A 10 5.11 32.05 4.08
N PHE A 11 5.73 31.51 5.14
CA PHE A 11 5.08 30.60 6.09
C PHE A 11 3.88 31.27 6.80
N VAL A 12 4.05 32.50 7.29
CA VAL A 12 2.97 33.23 7.97
C VAL A 12 1.84 33.56 7.01
N LYS A 13 2.13 33.81 5.74
CA LYS A 13 1.13 34.25 4.74
C LYS A 13 0.38 33.07 4.12
N ASN A 14 1.06 31.96 3.86
CA ASN A 14 0.53 30.83 3.06
C ASN A 14 0.19 29.60 3.90
N ASP A 15 1.03 29.23 4.89
CA ASP A 15 0.86 27.99 5.66
C ASP A 15 0.10 28.20 6.97
N TYR A 16 0.33 29.36 7.65
CA TYR A 16 -0.30 29.65 8.93
C TYR A 16 -1.84 29.71 8.88
N PRO A 17 -2.50 30.27 7.83
CA PRO A 17 -3.96 30.27 7.76
C PRO A 17 -4.55 28.86 7.64
N GLY A 18 -3.88 27.93 6.94
CA GLY A 18 -4.26 26.52 6.82
C GLY A 18 -4.18 25.83 8.18
N ILE A 19 -3.02 25.93 8.84
CA ILE A 19 -2.80 25.35 10.18
C ILE A 19 -3.79 25.90 11.21
N ARG A 20 -4.07 27.19 11.17
CA ARG A 20 -5.06 27.81 12.06
C ARG A 20 -6.47 27.27 11.81
N LYS A 21 -6.87 27.07 10.56
CA LYS A 21 -8.16 26.50 10.20
C LYS A 21 -8.28 25.07 10.70
N ASP A 22 -7.28 24.23 10.43
CA ASP A 22 -7.26 22.83 10.86
C ASP A 22 -7.28 22.69 12.39
N LEU A 23 -6.55 23.59 13.09
CA LEU A 23 -6.54 23.64 14.55
C LEU A 23 -7.91 24.07 15.10
N THR A 24 -8.56 25.03 14.45
CA THR A 24 -9.89 25.50 14.87
C THR A 24 -10.96 24.43 14.62
N GLU A 25 -10.91 23.70 13.49
CA GLU A 25 -11.80 22.59 13.22
C GLU A 25 -11.56 21.42 14.20
N THR A 26 -10.30 21.09 14.48
CA THR A 26 -9.96 20.05 15.46
C THR A 26 -10.43 20.41 16.86
N LEU A 27 -10.20 21.65 17.29
CA LEU A 27 -10.69 22.15 18.60
C LEU A 27 -12.22 22.20 18.63
N GLY A 28 -12.88 22.55 17.53
CA GLY A 28 -14.33 22.50 17.39
C GLY A 28 -14.85 21.07 17.60
N THR A 29 -14.27 20.09 16.93
CA THR A 29 -14.62 18.68 17.06
C THR A 29 -14.38 18.13 18.47
N VAL A 30 -13.26 18.52 19.11
CA VAL A 30 -12.98 18.16 20.51
C VAL A 30 -14.02 18.76 21.44
N ASN A 31 -14.36 20.04 21.28
CA ASN A 31 -15.32 20.73 22.14
C ASN A 31 -16.76 20.19 21.95
N GLU A 32 -17.11 19.78 20.74
CA GLU A 32 -18.41 19.14 20.44
C GLU A 32 -18.54 17.75 21.08
N LYS A 33 -17.45 16.98 21.14
CA LYS A 33 -17.44 15.61 21.71
C LYS A 33 -17.12 15.56 23.22
N MET A 34 -16.66 16.67 23.80
CA MET A 34 -16.34 16.75 25.23
C MET A 34 -17.55 16.43 26.13
N PRO A 35 -18.80 16.90 25.84
CA PRO A 35 -19.98 16.55 26.65
C PRO A 35 -20.28 15.06 26.65
N ASP A 36 -20.06 14.36 25.54
CA ASP A 36 -20.30 12.91 25.45
C ASP A 36 -19.27 12.12 26.24
N LEU A 37 -18.02 12.56 26.24
CA LEU A 37 -16.93 12.01 27.06
C LEU A 37 -17.19 12.24 28.55
N GLU A 38 -17.65 13.44 28.92
CA GLU A 38 -18.00 13.78 30.29
C GLU A 38 -19.19 12.96 30.79
N LYS A 39 -20.20 12.73 29.95
CA LYS A 39 -21.34 11.86 30.21
C LYS A 39 -20.92 10.40 30.41
N ALA A 40 -20.03 9.88 29.54
CA ALA A 40 -19.51 8.53 29.66
C ALA A 40 -18.65 8.34 30.94
N LEU A 41 -17.84 9.31 31.28
CA LEU A 41 -17.06 9.31 32.52
C LEU A 41 -17.95 9.37 33.76
N ASN A 42 -19.00 10.19 33.75
CA ASN A 42 -19.97 10.27 34.85
C ASN A 42 -20.74 8.94 35.02
N GLN A 43 -21.16 8.31 33.94
CA GLN A 43 -21.81 6.99 33.97
C GLN A 43 -20.86 5.91 34.52
N ALA A 44 -19.60 5.89 34.07
CA ALA A 44 -18.59 4.97 34.62
C ALA A 44 -18.33 5.21 36.12
N ASN A 45 -18.31 6.47 36.54
CA ASN A 45 -18.13 6.82 37.94
C ASN A 45 -19.34 6.39 38.81
N ASP A 46 -20.55 6.57 38.30
CA ASP A 46 -21.79 6.13 38.97
C ASP A 46 -21.82 4.61 39.14
N LEU A 47 -21.42 3.87 38.12
CA LEU A 47 -21.28 2.42 38.15
C LEU A 47 -20.29 1.97 39.23
N ILE A 48 -19.12 2.60 39.29
CA ILE A 48 -18.07 2.25 40.26
C ILE A 48 -18.43 2.64 41.69
N VAL A 49 -19.03 3.82 41.87
CA VAL A 49 -19.26 4.37 43.20
C VAL A 49 -20.58 3.87 43.78
N ASN A 50 -21.66 3.82 42.99
CA ASN A 50 -22.99 3.55 43.48
C ASN A 50 -23.41 2.07 43.32
N ASP A 51 -23.10 1.43 42.20
CA ASP A 51 -23.60 0.09 41.85
C ASP A 51 -22.64 -1.05 42.26
N TRP A 52 -21.33 -0.83 42.09
CA TRP A 52 -20.29 -1.82 42.44
C TRP A 52 -20.32 -2.32 43.88
N PRO A 53 -20.54 -1.47 44.90
CA PRO A 53 -20.66 -1.94 46.28
C PRO A 53 -21.84 -2.92 46.50
N GLY A 54 -22.99 -2.66 45.81
CA GLY A 54 -24.16 -3.52 45.83
C GLY A 54 -23.88 -4.87 45.20
N ILE A 55 -23.31 -4.89 44.00
CA ILE A 55 -22.93 -6.10 43.27
C ILE A 55 -21.92 -6.94 44.07
N LYS A 56 -20.88 -6.30 44.63
CA LYS A 56 -19.88 -6.96 45.48
C LYS A 56 -20.50 -7.60 46.74
N THR A 57 -21.46 -6.92 47.32
CA THR A 57 -22.17 -7.44 48.51
C THR A 57 -23.08 -8.61 48.14
N GLY A 58 -23.77 -8.55 47.01
CA GLY A 58 -24.60 -9.65 46.48
C GLY A 58 -23.78 -10.92 46.19
N ILE A 59 -22.64 -10.75 45.51
CA ILE A 59 -21.73 -11.88 45.20
C ILE A 59 -21.17 -12.50 46.49
N ARG A 60 -20.82 -11.68 47.48
CA ARG A 60 -20.35 -12.19 48.78
C ARG A 60 -21.44 -12.98 49.53
N LYS A 61 -22.66 -12.43 49.59
CA LYS A 61 -23.79 -13.12 50.22
C LYS A 61 -24.08 -14.46 49.53
N ALA A 62 -24.07 -14.47 48.18
CA ALA A 62 -24.24 -15.70 47.42
C ALA A 62 -23.16 -16.73 47.70
N ALA A 63 -21.89 -16.31 47.74
CA ALA A 63 -20.74 -17.17 48.03
C ALA A 63 -20.78 -17.73 49.45
N ASP A 64 -21.21 -16.92 50.42
CA ASP A 64 -21.33 -17.34 51.83
C ASP A 64 -22.51 -18.31 52.05
N ALA A 65 -23.64 -18.10 51.36
CA ALA A 65 -24.78 -19.02 51.39
C ALA A 65 -24.45 -20.39 50.74
N ILE A 66 -23.73 -20.38 49.62
CA ILE A 66 -23.24 -21.62 49.00
C ILE A 66 -22.25 -22.35 49.92
N ARG A 67 -21.38 -21.63 50.63
CA ARG A 67 -20.43 -22.20 51.58
C ARG A 67 -21.11 -22.82 52.83
N LYS A 68 -22.21 -22.20 53.24
CA LYS A 68 -22.97 -22.70 54.42
C LYS A 68 -23.92 -23.84 54.10
N GLY A 69 -24.08 -24.19 52.80
CA GLY A 69 -24.96 -25.30 52.39
C GLY A 69 -26.46 -25.02 52.63
N GLU A 70 -26.85 -23.75 52.72
CA GLU A 70 -28.26 -23.37 52.89
C GLU A 70 -29.04 -23.70 51.62
N LYS A 71 -30.08 -24.53 51.78
CA LYS A 71 -30.90 -25.02 50.66
C LYS A 71 -31.87 -23.99 50.09
N GLU A 72 -32.11 -22.87 50.72
CA GLU A 72 -32.94 -21.77 50.26
C GLU A 72 -32.17 -20.48 50.22
N VAL A 73 -31.41 -20.34 49.16
CA VAL A 73 -30.89 -19.03 48.76
C VAL A 73 -31.99 -18.39 47.88
N ASP A 74 -32.53 -17.27 48.30
CA ASP A 74 -33.44 -16.48 47.42
C ASP A 74 -32.65 -15.93 46.21
N LEU A 75 -32.56 -16.77 45.20
CA LEU A 75 -32.00 -16.45 43.89
C LEU A 75 -32.66 -15.25 43.25
N GLY A 76 -33.93 -14.93 43.64
CA GLY A 76 -34.67 -13.77 43.13
C GLY A 76 -34.08 -12.46 43.63
N GLU A 77 -33.61 -12.38 44.87
CA GLU A 77 -32.95 -11.19 45.44
C GLU A 77 -31.55 -10.99 44.82
N ILE A 78 -30.83 -12.07 44.63
CA ILE A 78 -29.51 -12.07 43.98
C ILE A 78 -29.65 -11.67 42.50
N VAL A 79 -30.61 -12.25 41.78
CA VAL A 79 -30.91 -11.91 40.39
C VAL A 79 -31.42 -10.46 40.27
N LYS A 80 -32.15 -9.95 41.28
CA LYS A 80 -32.60 -8.57 41.30
C LYS A 80 -31.43 -7.57 41.54
N LEU A 81 -30.47 -7.94 42.39
CA LEU A 81 -29.23 -7.17 42.59
C LEU A 81 -28.25 -7.25 41.41
N LEU A 82 -28.26 -8.37 40.65
CA LEU A 82 -27.49 -8.55 39.42
C LEU A 82 -28.20 -8.02 38.19
N LYS A 83 -29.54 -7.79 38.27
CA LYS A 83 -30.35 -7.18 37.21
C LYS A 83 -30.42 -5.66 37.29
N LEU A 84 -29.61 -5.03 38.13
CA LEU A 84 -29.45 -3.58 38.09
C LEU A 84 -29.01 -3.19 36.67
N ASP A 85 -30.05 -2.92 35.88
CA ASP A 85 -30.01 -2.37 34.53
C ASP A 85 -29.02 -3.05 33.54
N ALA A 86 -29.07 -4.41 33.49
CA ALA A 86 -28.25 -5.21 32.57
C ALA A 86 -28.41 -4.81 31.09
N THR A 87 -29.47 -4.11 30.74
CA THR A 87 -29.65 -3.51 29.41
C THR A 87 -28.76 -2.30 29.18
N LYS A 88 -28.68 -1.37 30.12
CA LYS A 88 -27.81 -0.19 29.99
C LYS A 88 -26.33 -0.52 30.13
N GLU A 89 -26.01 -1.48 31.00
CA GLU A 89 -24.63 -1.99 31.15
C GLU A 89 -24.20 -2.81 29.93
N SER A 90 -25.09 -3.60 29.35
CA SER A 90 -24.84 -4.34 28.13
C SER A 90 -24.58 -3.42 26.94
N ASP A 91 -25.35 -2.35 26.79
CA ASP A 91 -25.17 -1.35 25.73
C ASP A 91 -23.87 -0.57 25.90
N PHE A 92 -23.51 -0.20 27.13
CA PHE A 92 -22.22 0.45 27.42
C PHE A 92 -21.01 -0.47 27.22
N LEU A 93 -21.12 -1.77 27.62
CA LEU A 93 -20.05 -2.75 27.46
C LEU A 93 -19.94 -3.27 26.02
N THR A 94 -21.02 -3.29 25.26
CA THR A 94 -21.01 -3.68 23.86
C THR A 94 -20.56 -2.56 22.92
N GLN A 95 -20.82 -1.30 23.27
CA GLN A 95 -20.43 -0.12 22.47
C GLN A 95 -19.93 1.04 23.37
N PRO A 96 -18.80 0.86 24.06
CA PRO A 96 -18.26 1.87 25.00
C PRO A 96 -17.83 3.16 24.28
N VAL A 97 -17.61 3.10 22.96
CA VAL A 97 -17.26 4.25 22.12
C VAL A 97 -17.97 4.10 20.77
N GLU A 98 -18.85 5.03 20.47
CA GLU A 98 -19.43 5.15 19.12
C GLU A 98 -18.43 5.89 18.23
N VAL A 99 -17.71 5.15 17.40
CA VAL A 99 -16.76 5.74 16.45
C VAL A 99 -17.55 6.17 15.21
N GLN A 100 -17.71 7.48 15.04
CA GLN A 100 -18.17 8.04 13.77
C GLN A 100 -17.00 8.12 12.80
N GLU A 101 -16.94 7.19 11.88
CA GLU A 101 -15.93 7.18 10.83
C GLU A 101 -16.37 8.08 9.68
N ASN A 102 -15.78 9.28 9.59
CA ASN A 102 -15.90 10.16 8.43
C ASN A 102 -14.74 9.90 7.46
N ALA A 103 -14.89 8.88 6.62
CA ALA A 103 -13.89 8.55 5.62
C ALA A 103 -13.89 9.58 4.48
N ILE A 104 -12.81 10.37 4.34
CA ILE A 104 -12.61 11.33 3.24
C ILE A 104 -12.49 10.58 1.91
N TYR A 105 -11.84 9.43 1.92
CA TYR A 105 -11.66 8.52 0.78
C TYR A 105 -12.19 7.14 1.15
N PRO A 106 -13.51 6.91 1.12
CA PRO A 106 -14.10 5.64 1.50
C PRO A 106 -13.72 4.54 0.50
N ILE A 107 -13.35 3.38 1.02
CA ILE A 107 -13.10 2.16 0.24
C ILE A 107 -14.12 1.12 0.68
N ALA A 108 -14.79 0.47 -0.29
CA ALA A 108 -15.94 -0.39 -0.03
C ALA A 108 -15.62 -1.60 0.86
N ASN A 109 -14.44 -2.20 0.69
CA ASN A 109 -14.03 -3.39 1.43
C ASN A 109 -12.51 -3.59 1.40
N ASN A 110 -12.01 -4.50 2.25
CA ASN A 110 -10.58 -4.81 2.34
C ASN A 110 -10.00 -5.39 1.03
N GLY A 111 -10.78 -6.10 0.24
CA GLY A 111 -10.35 -6.59 -1.07
C GLY A 111 -10.01 -5.44 -2.01
N SER A 112 -10.91 -4.45 -2.14
CA SER A 112 -10.70 -3.25 -2.94
C SER A 112 -9.52 -2.41 -2.40
N ALA A 113 -9.33 -2.34 -1.08
CA ALA A 113 -8.20 -1.65 -0.45
C ALA A 113 -6.84 -2.28 -0.76
N SER A 114 -6.79 -3.61 -0.87
CA SER A 114 -5.57 -4.38 -1.14
C SER A 114 -5.25 -4.49 -2.64
N THR A 115 -6.24 -4.32 -3.51
CA THR A 115 -6.11 -4.47 -4.98
C THR A 115 -4.99 -3.62 -5.58
N PRO A 116 -4.74 -2.35 -5.20
CA PRO A 116 -3.63 -1.56 -5.69
C PRO A 116 -2.26 -2.25 -5.53
N PHE A 117 -2.02 -2.83 -4.37
CA PHE A 117 -0.77 -3.55 -4.09
C PHE A 117 -0.64 -4.80 -4.94
N TYR A 118 -1.68 -5.64 -4.98
CA TYR A 118 -1.63 -6.88 -5.76
C TYR A 118 -1.59 -6.62 -7.26
N THR A 119 -2.24 -5.57 -7.77
CA THR A 119 -2.13 -5.15 -9.17
C THR A 119 -0.70 -4.77 -9.52
N ALA A 120 -0.06 -3.92 -8.73
CA ALA A 120 1.35 -3.55 -8.94
C ALA A 120 2.27 -4.77 -8.86
N LEU A 121 2.02 -5.69 -7.91
CA LEU A 121 2.76 -6.94 -7.76
C LEU A 121 2.63 -7.84 -9.00
N CYS A 122 1.40 -8.04 -9.49
CA CYS A 122 1.15 -8.82 -10.71
C CYS A 122 1.87 -8.24 -11.92
N LEU A 123 1.87 -6.91 -12.10
CA LEU A 123 2.55 -6.25 -13.21
C LEU A 123 4.07 -6.44 -13.14
N TRP A 124 4.66 -6.36 -11.95
CA TRP A 124 6.10 -6.60 -11.78
C TRP A 124 6.47 -8.05 -12.02
N VAL A 125 5.77 -8.97 -11.35
CA VAL A 125 6.01 -10.42 -11.49
C VAL A 125 5.83 -10.85 -12.93
N GLY A 126 4.80 -10.35 -13.62
CA GLY A 126 4.59 -10.65 -15.03
C GLY A 126 5.70 -10.14 -15.92
N ALA A 127 6.27 -8.95 -15.66
CA ALA A 127 7.44 -8.45 -16.37
C ALA A 127 8.65 -9.38 -16.21
N VAL A 128 8.91 -9.84 -14.97
CA VAL A 128 10.00 -10.78 -14.67
C VAL A 128 9.77 -12.12 -15.32
N LEU A 129 8.55 -12.68 -15.24
CA LEU A 129 8.20 -13.94 -15.90
C LEU A 129 8.32 -13.83 -17.42
N PHE A 130 7.80 -12.75 -18.01
CA PHE A 130 7.94 -12.53 -19.45
C PHE A 130 9.40 -12.44 -19.86
N SER A 131 10.26 -11.77 -19.09
CA SER A 131 11.70 -11.71 -19.35
C SER A 131 12.40 -13.09 -19.27
N SER A 132 11.78 -14.05 -18.61
CA SER A 132 12.32 -15.43 -18.51
C SER A 132 11.97 -16.31 -19.71
N VAL A 133 10.83 -15.99 -20.35
CA VAL A 133 10.36 -16.73 -21.55
C VAL A 133 10.83 -16.03 -22.83
N ALA A 134 10.80 -14.70 -22.85
CA ALA A 134 11.15 -13.90 -24.02
C ALA A 134 12.67 -13.71 -24.13
N VAL A 135 13.18 -13.85 -25.35
CA VAL A 135 14.58 -13.56 -25.66
C VAL A 135 14.77 -12.05 -25.76
N THR A 136 15.75 -11.49 -25.02
CA THR A 136 16.06 -10.05 -25.00
C THR A 136 16.91 -9.58 -26.18
N GLY A 137 17.58 -10.51 -26.88
CA GLY A 137 18.38 -10.22 -28.05
C GLY A 137 17.75 -10.72 -29.36
N PHE A 138 18.18 -10.16 -30.50
CA PHE A 138 17.83 -10.67 -31.82
C PHE A 138 18.86 -11.69 -32.30
N HIS A 139 18.38 -12.80 -32.86
CA HIS A 139 19.19 -13.71 -33.69
C HIS A 139 19.06 -13.27 -35.14
N LEU A 140 19.97 -12.40 -35.56
CA LEU A 140 20.05 -11.96 -36.96
C LEU A 140 21.16 -12.77 -37.65
N GLU A 141 20.84 -13.34 -38.80
CA GLU A 141 21.77 -14.13 -39.64
C GLU A 141 22.09 -13.39 -40.93
N GLY A 142 23.28 -13.62 -41.47
CA GLY A 142 23.68 -13.10 -42.78
C GLY A 142 23.72 -11.58 -42.90
N LYS A 143 23.14 -11.04 -43.97
CA LYS A 143 23.12 -9.62 -44.32
C LYS A 143 22.32 -8.76 -43.34
N ASP A 144 21.32 -9.34 -42.66
CA ASP A 144 20.44 -8.60 -41.74
C ASP A 144 21.21 -8.13 -40.51
N LYS A 145 22.31 -8.79 -40.16
CA LYS A 145 23.18 -8.40 -39.04
C LYS A 145 23.90 -7.06 -39.27
N LEU A 146 24.05 -6.67 -40.56
CA LEU A 146 24.68 -5.41 -40.95
C LEU A 146 23.67 -4.25 -41.15
N LEU A 147 22.37 -4.60 -41.30
CA LEU A 147 21.33 -3.63 -41.60
C LEU A 147 20.82 -2.86 -40.36
N TYR A 148 20.84 -3.50 -39.17
CA TYR A 148 20.27 -2.92 -37.97
C TYR A 148 21.34 -2.62 -36.90
N SER A 149 21.35 -1.38 -36.44
CA SER A 149 22.23 -0.99 -35.33
C SER A 149 21.84 -1.68 -34.02
N LYS A 150 22.76 -1.78 -33.08
CA LYS A 150 22.50 -2.38 -31.77
C LYS A 150 21.40 -1.64 -30.99
N ARG A 151 21.30 -0.31 -31.15
CA ARG A 151 20.27 0.50 -30.54
C ARG A 151 18.89 0.23 -31.12
N GLU A 152 18.79 0.03 -32.43
CA GLU A 152 17.55 -0.36 -33.10
C GLU A 152 17.06 -1.72 -32.63
N GLN A 153 17.96 -2.71 -32.54
CA GLN A 153 17.64 -4.04 -32.03
C GLN A 153 17.13 -3.96 -30.57
N PHE A 154 17.81 -3.19 -29.72
CA PHE A 154 17.38 -2.95 -28.34
C PHE A 154 15.99 -2.32 -28.28
N SER A 155 15.76 -1.25 -29.03
CA SER A 155 14.48 -0.52 -29.00
C SER A 155 13.33 -1.37 -29.57
N ALA A 156 13.56 -2.12 -30.65
CA ALA A 156 12.56 -2.99 -31.24
C ALA A 156 12.11 -4.10 -30.27
N ARG A 157 13.06 -4.70 -29.56
CA ARG A 157 12.75 -5.74 -28.57
C ARG A 157 12.06 -5.14 -27.32
N MET A 158 12.51 -3.97 -26.88
CA MET A 158 11.87 -3.23 -25.79
C MET A 158 10.40 -2.92 -26.11
N LEU A 159 10.10 -2.54 -27.36
CA LEU A 159 8.71 -2.28 -27.79
C LEU A 159 7.85 -3.55 -27.63
N THR A 160 8.38 -4.74 -27.94
CA THR A 160 7.68 -6.00 -27.70
C THR A 160 7.34 -6.18 -26.23
N PHE A 161 8.28 -5.88 -25.32
CA PHE A 161 8.04 -5.94 -23.88
C PHE A 161 6.96 -4.96 -23.44
N ILE A 162 6.99 -3.72 -23.96
CA ILE A 162 5.98 -2.71 -23.65
C ILE A 162 4.59 -3.16 -24.11
N VAL A 163 4.46 -3.66 -25.34
CA VAL A 163 3.17 -4.15 -25.87
C VAL A 163 2.60 -5.29 -25.02
N MET A 164 3.45 -6.22 -24.62
CA MET A 164 3.03 -7.31 -23.70
C MET A 164 2.63 -6.78 -22.32
N GLY A 165 3.36 -5.81 -21.80
CA GLY A 165 3.01 -5.14 -20.54
C GLY A 165 1.68 -4.42 -20.58
N LEU A 166 1.39 -3.72 -21.68
CA LEU A 166 0.09 -3.07 -21.89
C LEU A 166 -1.05 -4.09 -21.91
N GLY A 167 -0.86 -5.19 -22.65
CA GLY A 167 -1.83 -6.30 -22.66
C GLY A 167 -2.05 -6.89 -21.26
N GLN A 168 -0.97 -7.11 -20.51
CA GLN A 168 -1.02 -7.60 -19.15
C GLN A 168 -1.79 -6.63 -18.22
N ALA A 169 -1.52 -5.32 -18.30
CA ALA A 169 -2.19 -4.32 -17.49
C ALA A 169 -3.71 -4.29 -17.77
N LEU A 170 -4.10 -4.38 -19.03
CA LEU A 170 -5.51 -4.45 -19.42
C LEU A 170 -6.18 -5.71 -18.85
N ILE A 171 -5.55 -6.88 -19.02
CA ILE A 171 -6.10 -8.14 -18.49
C ILE A 171 -6.27 -8.09 -16.98
N VAL A 172 -5.26 -7.62 -16.25
CA VAL A 172 -5.29 -7.55 -14.77
C VAL A 172 -6.36 -6.56 -14.31
N THR A 173 -6.41 -5.35 -14.87
CA THR A 173 -7.38 -4.33 -14.45
C THR A 173 -8.82 -4.69 -14.82
N LEU A 174 -9.06 -5.16 -16.04
CA LEU A 174 -10.39 -5.61 -16.46
C LEU A 174 -10.82 -6.88 -15.69
N GLY A 175 -9.87 -7.79 -15.42
CA GLY A 175 -10.12 -8.96 -14.57
C GLY A 175 -10.51 -8.58 -13.14
N ASN A 176 -9.87 -7.57 -12.56
CA ASN A 176 -10.24 -7.05 -11.24
C ASN A 176 -11.68 -6.51 -11.22
N TYR A 177 -12.08 -5.77 -12.26
CA TYR A 177 -13.43 -5.17 -12.30
C TYR A 177 -14.51 -6.16 -12.64
N PHE A 178 -14.36 -6.88 -13.75
CA PHE A 178 -15.41 -7.76 -14.27
C PHE A 178 -15.36 -9.18 -13.68
N GLY A 179 -14.16 -9.66 -13.29
CA GLY A 179 -14.00 -10.99 -12.74
C GLY A 179 -14.11 -11.04 -11.22
N LEU A 180 -13.47 -10.11 -10.51
CA LEU A 180 -13.41 -10.11 -9.05
C LEU A 180 -14.38 -9.12 -8.40
N GLY A 181 -15.05 -8.25 -9.18
CA GLY A 181 -15.99 -7.27 -8.65
C GLY A 181 -15.34 -6.23 -7.73
N VAL A 182 -14.08 -5.86 -8.01
CA VAL A 182 -13.36 -4.85 -7.24
C VAL A 182 -14.02 -3.49 -7.43
N ASP A 183 -14.40 -2.86 -6.34
CA ASP A 183 -14.96 -1.51 -6.35
C ASP A 183 -13.84 -0.47 -6.35
N VAL A 184 -13.83 0.36 -7.40
CA VAL A 184 -12.83 1.42 -7.61
C VAL A 184 -13.56 2.69 -7.98
N ARG A 185 -13.31 3.76 -7.24
CA ARG A 185 -14.00 5.05 -7.45
C ARG A 185 -13.75 5.65 -8.84
N ASN A 186 -12.54 5.46 -9.37
CA ASN A 186 -12.13 6.02 -10.66
C ASN A 186 -11.55 4.94 -11.60
N PRO A 187 -12.40 4.07 -12.19
CA PRO A 187 -11.93 2.90 -12.95
C PRO A 187 -11.10 3.26 -14.19
N VAL A 188 -11.45 4.33 -14.90
CA VAL A 188 -10.71 4.78 -16.09
C VAL A 188 -9.29 5.19 -15.72
N TYR A 189 -9.12 5.98 -14.66
CA TYR A 189 -7.80 6.38 -14.18
C TYR A 189 -7.01 5.19 -13.65
N SER A 190 -7.65 4.22 -13.02
CA SER A 190 -6.99 3.01 -12.57
C SER A 190 -6.38 2.22 -13.73
N VAL A 191 -7.10 2.09 -14.86
CA VAL A 191 -6.56 1.47 -16.09
C VAL A 191 -5.37 2.29 -16.64
N LEU A 192 -5.51 3.62 -16.75
CA LEU A 192 -4.44 4.49 -17.27
C LEU A 192 -3.18 4.42 -16.38
N PHE A 193 -3.36 4.43 -15.07
CA PHE A 193 -2.25 4.31 -14.12
C PHE A 193 -1.59 2.93 -14.20
N ALA A 194 -2.37 1.85 -14.33
CA ALA A 194 -1.83 0.51 -14.52
C ALA A 194 -1.03 0.37 -15.82
N LEU A 195 -1.48 1.01 -16.91
CA LEU A 195 -0.74 1.06 -18.18
C LEU A 195 0.61 1.77 -18.01
N LEU A 196 0.64 2.92 -17.35
CA LEU A 196 1.89 3.64 -17.05
C LEU A 196 2.84 2.79 -16.21
N ILE A 197 2.33 2.14 -15.15
CA ILE A 197 3.10 1.27 -14.26
C ILE A 197 3.67 0.08 -15.04
N ALA A 198 2.87 -0.55 -15.90
CA ALA A 198 3.31 -1.67 -16.72
C ALA A 198 4.44 -1.26 -17.67
N ILE A 199 4.35 -0.10 -18.32
CA ILE A 199 5.42 0.45 -19.16
C ILE A 199 6.70 0.61 -18.33
N THR A 200 6.59 1.24 -17.16
CA THR A 200 7.75 1.48 -16.27
C THR A 200 8.41 0.16 -15.86
N PHE A 201 7.65 -0.81 -15.40
CA PHE A 201 8.16 -2.09 -14.94
C PHE A 201 8.75 -2.92 -16.08
N MET A 202 8.11 -2.92 -17.25
CA MET A 202 8.63 -3.61 -18.43
C MET A 202 9.95 -3.01 -18.90
N ILE A 203 10.07 -1.68 -18.93
CA ILE A 203 11.34 -1.00 -19.28
C ILE A 203 12.44 -1.38 -18.27
N MET A 204 12.16 -1.27 -16.97
CA MET A 204 13.12 -1.59 -15.92
C MET A 204 13.62 -3.03 -16.02
N VAL A 205 12.69 -3.98 -16.06
CA VAL A 205 13.05 -5.41 -16.11
C VAL A 205 13.77 -5.72 -17.40
N TYR A 206 13.27 -5.23 -18.55
CA TYR A 206 13.91 -5.44 -19.85
C TYR A 206 15.35 -4.91 -19.86
N VAL A 207 15.59 -3.69 -19.40
CA VAL A 207 16.93 -3.08 -19.38
C VAL A 207 17.87 -3.89 -18.49
N LEU A 208 17.45 -4.28 -17.29
CA LEU A 208 18.26 -5.09 -16.39
C LEU A 208 18.64 -6.43 -17.04
N VAL A 209 17.69 -7.09 -17.67
CA VAL A 209 17.93 -8.38 -18.33
C VAL A 209 18.74 -8.23 -19.61
N ALA A 210 18.50 -7.19 -20.39
CA ALA A 210 19.26 -6.93 -21.62
C ALA A 210 20.73 -6.61 -21.35
N LEU A 211 21.01 -5.88 -20.25
CA LEU A 211 22.38 -5.52 -19.87
C LEU A 211 23.13 -6.64 -19.14
N PHE A 212 22.46 -7.35 -18.23
CA PHE A 212 23.11 -8.28 -17.30
C PHE A 212 22.65 -9.75 -17.46
N GLY A 213 21.75 -10.04 -18.41
CA GLY A 213 21.26 -11.41 -18.63
C GLY A 213 20.57 -11.99 -17.38
N ASN A 214 20.93 -13.22 -17.00
CA ASN A 214 20.35 -13.89 -15.83
C ASN A 214 20.64 -13.17 -14.49
N ILE A 215 21.77 -12.48 -14.38
CA ILE A 215 22.05 -11.63 -13.21
C ILE A 215 21.04 -10.49 -13.14
N GLY A 216 20.68 -9.89 -14.27
CA GLY A 216 19.64 -8.86 -14.35
C GLY A 216 18.28 -9.33 -13.86
N LYS A 217 17.90 -10.58 -14.14
CA LYS A 217 16.68 -11.20 -13.59
C LYS A 217 16.77 -11.32 -12.07
N GLY A 218 17.92 -11.78 -11.55
CA GLY A 218 18.17 -11.85 -10.12
C GLY A 218 18.04 -10.49 -9.43
N ILE A 219 18.62 -9.43 -10.03
CA ILE A 219 18.48 -8.06 -9.53
C ILE A 219 17.02 -7.61 -9.51
N ALA A 220 16.25 -7.88 -10.58
CA ALA A 220 14.83 -7.52 -10.65
C ALA A 220 14.01 -8.24 -9.56
N ILE A 221 14.34 -9.50 -9.25
CA ILE A 221 13.71 -10.26 -8.16
C ILE A 221 14.08 -9.68 -6.79
N ILE A 222 15.34 -9.31 -6.57
CA ILE A 222 15.79 -8.69 -5.30
C ILE A 222 15.05 -7.36 -5.09
N ILE A 223 14.96 -6.52 -6.12
CA ILE A 223 14.21 -5.26 -6.04
C ILE A 223 12.73 -5.54 -5.72
N LEU A 224 12.13 -6.58 -6.30
CA LEU A 224 10.76 -6.98 -5.98
C LEU A 224 10.61 -7.38 -4.51
N VAL A 225 11.49 -8.22 -3.98
CA VAL A 225 11.43 -8.67 -2.58
C VAL A 225 11.56 -7.49 -1.62
N LEU A 226 12.49 -6.58 -1.89
CA LEU A 226 12.63 -5.33 -1.12
C LEU A 226 11.38 -4.46 -1.24
N SER A 227 10.74 -4.42 -2.40
CA SER A 227 9.54 -3.63 -2.68
C SER A 227 8.30 -4.19 -1.98
N ILE A 228 8.16 -5.50 -1.87
CA ILE A 228 7.05 -6.14 -1.13
C ILE A 228 7.11 -5.73 0.35
N SER A 229 8.29 -5.78 0.96
CA SER A 229 8.49 -5.42 2.36
C SER A 229 8.55 -3.91 2.61
N GLY A 230 9.12 -3.18 1.66
CA GLY A 230 9.35 -1.73 1.77
C GLY A 230 8.28 -0.86 1.13
N GLY A 231 7.37 -1.41 0.31
CA GLY A 231 6.37 -0.66 -0.45
C GLY A 231 5.18 -0.16 0.36
N GLY A 232 5.03 -0.57 1.63
CA GLY A 232 3.90 -0.14 2.48
C GLY A 232 2.54 -0.58 1.93
N GLY A 233 2.50 -1.74 1.24
CA GLY A 233 1.30 -2.20 0.52
C GLY A 233 0.21 -2.73 1.43
N ASN A 234 0.54 -3.70 2.27
CA ASN A 234 -0.41 -4.34 3.17
C ASN A 234 -0.48 -3.69 4.55
N TYR A 235 0.63 -3.08 4.99
CA TYR A 235 0.74 -2.38 6.27
C TYR A 235 1.33 -1.00 6.07
N PRO A 236 0.98 -0.03 6.93
CA PRO A 236 1.62 1.28 6.92
C PRO A 236 3.14 1.15 7.08
N ILE A 237 3.92 1.84 6.25
CA ILE A 237 5.39 1.72 6.27
C ILE A 237 6.00 2.11 7.63
N GLN A 238 5.29 2.90 8.43
CA GLN A 238 5.70 3.36 9.75
C GLN A 238 5.89 2.21 10.75
N VAL A 239 5.17 1.09 10.58
CA VAL A 239 5.32 -0.09 11.43
C VAL A 239 6.43 -1.05 10.95
N SER A 240 7.02 -0.80 9.78
CA SER A 240 8.13 -1.58 9.24
C SER A 240 9.46 -1.16 9.87
N GLY A 241 10.48 -2.01 9.75
CA GLY A 241 11.83 -1.69 10.23
C GLY A 241 12.43 -0.43 9.58
N LYS A 242 13.29 0.28 10.28
CA LYS A 242 13.91 1.56 9.83
C LYS A 242 14.55 1.47 8.45
N PHE A 243 15.16 0.33 8.12
CA PHE A 243 15.75 0.09 6.79
C PHE A 243 14.69 0.22 5.69
N PHE A 244 13.54 -0.45 5.84
CA PHE A 244 12.46 -0.39 4.85
C PHE A 244 11.82 0.99 4.76
N GLN A 245 11.69 1.70 5.88
CA GLN A 245 11.24 3.09 5.88
C GLN A 245 12.19 3.99 5.08
N ALA A 246 13.49 3.79 5.21
CA ALA A 246 14.49 4.59 4.50
C ALA A 246 14.49 4.34 2.99
N ILE A 247 14.31 3.10 2.53
CA ILE A 247 14.32 2.76 1.08
C ILE A 247 12.97 2.99 0.40
N ASN A 248 11.86 3.05 1.17
CA ASN A 248 10.50 3.19 0.64
C ASN A 248 10.35 4.29 -0.42
N PRO A 249 10.80 5.55 -0.21
CA PRO A 249 10.62 6.62 -1.17
C PRO A 249 11.41 6.44 -2.48
N TYR A 250 12.39 5.56 -2.51
CA TYR A 250 13.21 5.30 -3.69
C TYR A 250 12.73 4.10 -4.52
N LEU A 251 11.78 3.33 -3.99
CA LEU A 251 11.25 2.16 -4.67
C LEU A 251 10.17 2.57 -5.69
N PRO A 252 10.35 2.29 -7.00
CA PRO A 252 9.33 2.58 -8.01
C PRO A 252 7.99 1.87 -7.73
N PHE A 253 8.05 0.73 -7.09
CA PHE A 253 6.89 -0.04 -6.65
C PHE A 253 6.02 0.74 -5.63
N THR A 254 6.63 1.48 -4.71
CA THR A 254 5.91 2.33 -3.75
C THR A 254 5.03 3.36 -4.46
N HIS A 255 5.61 4.03 -5.46
CA HIS A 255 4.90 5.05 -6.25
C HIS A 255 3.80 4.42 -7.14
N ALA A 256 4.04 3.20 -7.64
CA ALA A 256 3.03 2.44 -8.37
C ALA A 256 1.83 2.09 -7.49
N VAL A 257 2.06 1.56 -6.28
CA VAL A 257 0.99 1.26 -5.32
C VAL A 257 0.23 2.51 -4.91
N ASN A 258 0.95 3.60 -4.61
CA ASN A 258 0.33 4.87 -4.22
C ASN A 258 -0.54 5.42 -5.36
N LEU A 259 -0.05 5.40 -6.61
CA LEU A 259 -0.81 5.86 -7.77
C LEU A 259 -2.10 5.06 -7.99
N LEU A 260 -2.06 3.73 -7.82
CA LEU A 260 -3.27 2.90 -7.90
C LEU A 260 -4.22 3.13 -6.72
N ARG A 261 -3.71 3.44 -5.53
CA ARG A 261 -4.54 3.82 -4.37
C ARG A 261 -5.33 5.10 -4.61
N GLU A 262 -4.72 6.08 -5.28
CA GLU A 262 -5.42 7.30 -5.66
C GLU A 262 -6.65 7.01 -6.53
N SER A 263 -6.54 6.06 -7.48
CA SER A 263 -7.70 5.68 -8.29
C SER A 263 -8.75 4.87 -7.54
N ALA A 264 -8.35 4.10 -6.52
CA ALA A 264 -9.25 3.25 -5.76
C ALA A 264 -10.13 4.04 -4.78
N GLY A 265 -9.55 4.90 -3.95
CA GLY A 265 -10.28 5.64 -2.92
C GLY A 265 -10.77 7.02 -3.36
N GLY A 266 -10.11 7.62 -4.33
CA GLY A 266 -10.34 9.00 -4.79
C GLY A 266 -9.02 9.69 -5.06
N ILE A 267 -8.96 10.51 -6.13
CA ILE A 267 -7.70 11.05 -6.61
C ILE A 267 -7.37 12.35 -5.89
N TYR A 268 -6.28 12.33 -5.12
CA TYR A 268 -5.60 13.54 -4.67
C TYR A 268 -4.47 13.87 -5.65
N TRP A 269 -4.74 14.80 -6.54
CA TRP A 269 -3.86 15.10 -7.67
C TRP A 269 -2.40 15.44 -7.32
N PRO A 270 -2.08 16.16 -6.22
CA PRO A 270 -0.68 16.40 -5.86
C PRO A 270 0.12 15.10 -5.67
N ASN A 271 -0.43 14.10 -4.98
CA ASN A 271 0.21 12.80 -4.80
C ASN A 271 0.27 12.00 -6.10
N ALA A 272 -0.82 12.02 -6.88
CA ALA A 272 -0.89 11.31 -8.15
C ALA A 272 0.18 11.86 -9.12
N TRP A 273 0.33 13.18 -9.25
CA TRP A 273 1.35 13.79 -10.09
C TRP A 273 2.76 13.46 -9.63
N LEU A 274 3.03 13.48 -8.32
CA LEU A 274 4.32 13.07 -7.78
C LEU A 274 4.67 11.64 -8.19
N ALA A 275 3.75 10.72 -8.03
CA ALA A 275 3.96 9.32 -8.42
C ALA A 275 4.16 9.16 -9.93
N ILE A 276 3.37 9.85 -10.76
CA ILE A 276 3.51 9.85 -12.22
C ILE A 276 4.90 10.36 -12.63
N ILE A 277 5.32 11.51 -12.09
CA ILE A 277 6.62 12.10 -12.42
C ILE A 277 7.76 11.15 -12.06
N ILE A 278 7.71 10.53 -10.88
CA ILE A 278 8.76 9.59 -10.46
C ILE A 278 8.78 8.35 -11.36
N LEU A 279 7.63 7.76 -11.68
CA LEU A 279 7.56 6.58 -12.56
C LEU A 279 8.07 6.91 -13.97
N VAL A 280 7.69 8.05 -14.53
CA VAL A 280 8.18 8.52 -15.83
C VAL A 280 9.68 8.79 -15.78
N ALA A 281 10.18 9.46 -14.74
CA ALA A 281 11.62 9.71 -14.57
C ALA A 281 12.42 8.41 -14.49
N VAL A 282 11.95 7.44 -13.71
CA VAL A 282 12.57 6.10 -13.64
C VAL A 282 12.58 5.42 -15.00
N SER A 283 11.47 5.47 -15.76
CA SER A 283 11.40 4.92 -17.12
C SER A 283 12.42 5.55 -18.04
N ILE A 284 12.56 6.88 -18.00
CA ILE A 284 13.52 7.62 -18.82
C ILE A 284 14.96 7.26 -18.43
N VAL A 285 15.26 7.22 -17.14
CA VAL A 285 16.61 6.85 -16.65
C VAL A 285 17.02 5.46 -17.12
N PHE A 286 16.14 4.46 -16.97
CA PHE A 286 16.42 3.12 -17.42
C PHE A 286 16.52 3.02 -18.94
N LEU A 287 15.65 3.68 -19.67
CA LEU A 287 15.70 3.74 -21.14
C LEU A 287 17.02 4.32 -21.64
N VAL A 288 17.41 5.47 -21.10
CA VAL A 288 18.67 6.15 -21.47
C VAL A 288 19.87 5.28 -21.11
N ALA A 289 19.88 4.71 -19.90
CA ALA A 289 20.91 3.77 -19.49
C ALA A 289 21.00 2.57 -20.45
N GLY A 290 19.87 1.97 -20.81
CA GLY A 290 19.80 0.87 -21.77
C GLY A 290 20.38 1.24 -23.13
N LEU A 291 19.98 2.38 -23.70
CA LEU A 291 20.46 2.86 -25.00
C LEU A 291 21.97 3.18 -25.02
N ILE A 292 22.52 3.66 -23.91
CA ILE A 292 23.94 3.97 -23.81
C ILE A 292 24.77 2.70 -23.57
N PHE A 293 24.37 1.87 -22.60
CA PHE A 293 25.20 0.77 -22.15
C PHE A 293 25.03 -0.52 -22.96
N PHE A 294 23.86 -0.77 -23.56
CA PHE A 294 23.61 -2.00 -24.31
C PHE A 294 24.65 -2.28 -25.42
N PRO A 295 25.03 -1.30 -26.29
CA PRO A 295 26.00 -1.56 -27.34
C PRO A 295 27.38 -1.98 -26.79
N HIS A 296 27.73 -1.53 -25.58
CA HIS A 296 29.02 -1.79 -24.96
C HIS A 296 29.05 -3.08 -24.17
N LEU A 297 27.93 -3.42 -23.50
CA LEU A 297 27.86 -4.56 -22.55
C LEU A 297 27.31 -5.85 -23.20
N GLU A 298 26.74 -5.80 -24.40
CA GLU A 298 26.17 -7.01 -25.07
C GLU A 298 27.18 -8.16 -25.18
N LYS A 299 28.42 -7.86 -25.54
CA LYS A 299 29.49 -8.88 -25.63
C LYS A 299 29.81 -9.50 -24.28
N THR A 300 29.87 -8.70 -23.25
CA THR A 300 30.15 -9.11 -21.88
C THR A 300 28.97 -9.89 -21.29
N SER A 301 27.75 -9.43 -21.52
CA SER A 301 26.51 -10.12 -21.13
C SER A 301 26.41 -11.53 -21.75
N LYS A 302 26.69 -11.66 -23.05
CA LYS A 302 26.73 -12.97 -23.71
C LYS A 302 27.80 -13.89 -23.11
N LYS A 303 29.00 -13.38 -22.87
CA LYS A 303 30.08 -14.15 -22.25
C LYS A 303 29.72 -14.63 -20.83
N ILE A 304 29.10 -13.77 -20.04
CA ILE A 304 28.60 -14.13 -18.70
C ILE A 304 27.50 -15.20 -18.80
N SER A 305 26.55 -15.04 -19.70
CA SER A 305 25.47 -16.02 -19.93
C SER A 305 26.04 -17.39 -20.34
N GLU A 306 27.02 -17.42 -21.24
CA GLU A 306 27.67 -18.67 -21.67
C GLU A 306 28.48 -19.31 -20.51
N MET A 307 29.18 -18.51 -19.67
CA MET A 307 29.86 -19.03 -18.49
C MET A 307 28.89 -19.62 -17.47
N THR A 308 27.74 -18.96 -17.28
CA THR A 308 26.70 -19.42 -16.35
C THR A 308 26.05 -20.73 -16.85
N GLN A 309 25.82 -20.87 -18.15
CA GLN A 309 25.34 -22.12 -18.74
C GLN A 309 26.35 -23.26 -18.63
N ARG A 310 27.65 -22.97 -18.80
CA ARG A 310 28.73 -23.99 -18.65
C ARG A 310 28.95 -24.46 -17.22
N SER A 311 28.58 -23.62 -16.22
CA SER A 311 28.74 -23.98 -14.80
C SER A 311 27.69 -24.97 -14.28
N HIS A 312 26.67 -25.36 -15.09
CA HIS A 312 25.56 -26.25 -14.72
C HIS A 312 24.81 -25.83 -13.43
N ILE A 313 24.97 -24.59 -12.95
CA ILE A 313 24.34 -24.10 -11.73
C ILE A 313 22.89 -23.64 -12.01
N PHE A 314 22.58 -23.30 -13.26
CA PHE A 314 21.24 -22.90 -13.69
C PHE A 314 20.86 -23.67 -14.98
N HIS A 315 19.86 -24.51 -14.85
CA HIS A 315 19.16 -25.15 -15.97
C HIS A 315 18.00 -24.27 -16.42
#